data_7bd72573cf34082d4e810035b9bd4778
#
_entry.id   7bd72573cf34082d4e810035b9bd4778
#
_cell.length_a   1.000
_cell.length_b   1.000
_cell.length_c   1.000
_cell.angle_alpha   90.00
_cell.angle_beta   90.00
_cell.angle_gamma   90.00
#
_symmetry.space_group_name_H-M   'P 1'
#
loop_
_entity.id
_entity.type
_entity.pdbx_description
1 polymer ?
#
loop_
_entity_poly.entity_id
_entity_poly.type
_entity_poly.pdbx_seq_one_letter_code
_entity_poly.pdbx_strand_id
1 'polypeptide(L)'
;PMPGRFKDYIANPKSNGYQSIHTTVYGPKGPIEIQIRTKEMHQVAEYGVAAHWAYKKGIKGKVDSKESALGMNWIKDLVELQDASNGDAMGFVDSVKEDIFSERIYVFTPNGAVQELPKDSGPIDFAYAIHTQVGEKATGAKVNGRMVPLTAKLKTGDVVEIVTNANSFGPSRDWIKMVKTTKARNKIRQFFKNQDKEASITKGRELLIAYFQEHGYIANKYLDKKHIEEILPRM
;
A
#
# COMPACT_ATOMS: atom_id res chain seq x y z
N PRO A 1 -16.85 11.64 -32.15
CA PRO A 1 -16.79 11.73 -30.68
C PRO A 1 -16.90 13.17 -30.23
N MET A 2 -17.52 13.37 -29.06
CA MET A 2 -17.59 14.69 -28.46
C MET A 2 -16.24 15.07 -27.83
N PRO A 3 -15.73 16.29 -28.04
CA PRO A 3 -14.50 16.75 -27.43
C PRO A 3 -14.51 16.59 -25.90
N GLY A 4 -13.40 16.11 -25.32
CA GLY A 4 -13.27 15.93 -23.87
C GLY A 4 -14.06 14.77 -23.25
N ARG A 5 -14.74 13.96 -24.06
CA ARG A 5 -15.53 12.80 -23.62
C ARG A 5 -14.89 11.45 -23.98
N PHE A 6 -13.62 11.46 -24.34
CA PHE A 6 -12.86 10.24 -24.61
C PHE A 6 -12.06 9.83 -23.35
N LYS A 7 -12.20 8.57 -22.93
CA LYS A 7 -11.45 8.00 -21.80
C LYS A 7 -10.93 6.62 -22.22
N ASP A 8 -9.62 6.43 -22.09
CA ASP A 8 -8.95 5.17 -22.40
C ASP A 8 -8.57 4.43 -21.12
N TYR A 9 -9.46 3.54 -20.68
CA TYR A 9 -9.20 2.63 -19.58
C TYR A 9 -8.55 1.31 -20.04
N ILE A 10 -8.20 1.15 -21.33
CA ILE A 10 -7.39 0.03 -21.80
C ILE A 10 -5.91 0.34 -21.59
N ALA A 11 -5.48 1.55 -21.97
CA ALA A 11 -4.13 2.03 -21.72
C ALA A 11 -3.86 2.26 -20.23
N ASN A 12 -4.89 2.75 -19.49
CA ASN A 12 -4.84 3.01 -18.05
C ASN A 12 -5.98 2.29 -17.32
N PRO A 13 -5.86 0.98 -17.05
CA PRO A 13 -6.89 0.21 -16.36
C PRO A 13 -7.19 0.78 -14.97
N LYS A 14 -8.44 0.69 -14.54
CA LYS A 14 -8.82 1.05 -13.17
C LYS A 14 -8.21 0.05 -12.16
N SER A 15 -8.07 0.44 -10.92
CA SER A 15 -7.51 -0.38 -9.83
C SER A 15 -8.23 -1.73 -9.64
N ASN A 16 -9.53 -1.80 -9.98
CA ASN A 16 -10.33 -3.02 -9.97
C ASN A 16 -10.17 -3.87 -11.25
N GLY A 17 -9.20 -3.57 -12.11
CA GLY A 17 -8.96 -4.29 -13.37
C GLY A 17 -9.95 -3.97 -14.49
N TYR A 18 -10.83 -2.98 -14.32
CA TYR A 18 -11.77 -2.56 -15.36
C TYR A 18 -11.03 -1.92 -16.54
N GLN A 19 -11.29 -2.43 -17.75
CA GLN A 19 -10.73 -1.94 -19.00
C GLN A 19 -11.82 -1.70 -20.03
N SER A 20 -11.81 -0.53 -20.67
CA SER A 20 -12.75 -0.15 -21.73
C SER A 20 -12.32 1.18 -22.35
N ILE A 21 -12.60 1.41 -23.60
CA ILE A 21 -12.59 2.75 -24.18
C ILE A 21 -14.01 3.32 -24.03
N HIS A 22 -14.13 4.50 -23.45
CA HIS A 22 -15.37 5.25 -23.39
C HIS A 22 -15.32 6.43 -24.32
N THR A 23 -16.33 6.59 -25.14
CA THR A 23 -16.50 7.77 -25.98
C THR A 23 -17.97 8.16 -26.09
N THR A 24 -18.26 9.44 -26.25
CA THR A 24 -19.61 9.93 -26.47
C THR A 24 -19.73 10.45 -27.89
N VAL A 25 -20.78 10.04 -28.58
CA VAL A 25 -21.11 10.50 -29.94
C VAL A 25 -22.49 11.15 -29.95
N TYR A 26 -22.72 11.99 -30.96
CA TYR A 26 -24.04 12.55 -31.21
C TYR A 26 -24.92 11.51 -31.92
N GLY A 27 -25.98 11.10 -31.28
CA GLY A 27 -27.02 10.24 -31.86
C GLY A 27 -28.28 11.01 -32.27
N PRO A 28 -29.23 10.35 -32.96
CA PRO A 28 -30.47 11.00 -33.42
C PRO A 28 -31.35 11.57 -32.31
N LYS A 29 -31.26 11.02 -31.10
CA LYS A 29 -32.06 11.41 -29.92
C LYS A 29 -31.21 12.06 -28.82
N GLY A 30 -29.95 12.42 -29.06
CA GLY A 30 -29.06 13.02 -28.10
C GLY A 30 -27.71 12.29 -27.99
N PRO A 31 -26.87 12.67 -27.00
CA PRO A 31 -25.60 12.03 -26.81
C PRO A 31 -25.72 10.55 -26.44
N ILE A 32 -24.92 9.70 -27.08
CA ILE A 32 -24.85 8.26 -26.82
C ILE A 32 -23.41 7.95 -26.31
N GLU A 33 -23.30 7.36 -25.13
CA GLU A 33 -22.04 6.84 -24.63
C GLU A 33 -21.79 5.45 -25.21
N ILE A 34 -20.62 5.29 -25.84
CA ILE A 34 -20.19 4.02 -26.44
C ILE A 34 -19.02 3.50 -25.60
N GLN A 35 -19.11 2.23 -25.19
CA GLN A 35 -18.04 1.51 -24.54
C GLN A 35 -17.50 0.44 -25.48
N ILE A 36 -16.19 0.49 -25.74
CA ILE A 36 -15.49 -0.44 -26.62
C ILE A 36 -14.53 -1.26 -25.77
N ARG A 37 -14.71 -2.58 -25.80
CA ARG A 37 -13.91 -3.51 -24.98
C ARG A 37 -13.90 -4.89 -25.64
N THR A 38 -12.86 -5.70 -25.34
CA THR A 38 -12.83 -7.10 -25.79
C THR A 38 -13.84 -7.92 -25.01
N LYS A 39 -14.05 -9.17 -25.43
CA LYS A 39 -14.96 -10.10 -24.74
C LYS A 39 -14.48 -10.40 -23.31
N GLU A 40 -13.18 -10.53 -23.12
CA GLU A 40 -12.53 -10.73 -21.82
C GLU A 40 -12.72 -9.52 -20.92
N MET A 41 -12.46 -8.31 -21.43
CA MET A 41 -12.68 -7.06 -20.71
C MET A 41 -14.16 -6.88 -20.34
N HIS A 42 -15.09 -7.34 -21.19
CA HIS A 42 -16.52 -7.31 -20.88
C HIS A 42 -16.85 -8.23 -19.71
N GLN A 43 -16.31 -9.44 -19.68
CA GLN A 43 -16.51 -10.37 -18.57
C GLN A 43 -16.01 -9.81 -17.24
N VAL A 44 -14.83 -9.21 -17.23
CA VAL A 44 -14.29 -8.55 -16.03
C VAL A 44 -15.17 -7.38 -15.60
N ALA A 45 -15.69 -6.60 -16.55
CA ALA A 45 -16.54 -5.45 -16.26
C ALA A 45 -17.92 -5.82 -15.69
N GLU A 46 -18.53 -6.94 -16.17
CA GLU A 46 -19.87 -7.38 -15.75
C GLU A 46 -19.84 -8.20 -14.44
N TYR A 47 -18.84 -9.06 -14.30
CA TYR A 47 -18.83 -10.06 -13.22
C TYR A 47 -17.72 -9.82 -12.17
N GLY A 48 -16.88 -8.80 -12.39
CA GLY A 48 -15.77 -8.46 -11.50
C GLY A 48 -14.59 -9.41 -11.59
N VAL A 49 -13.54 -9.13 -10.84
CA VAL A 49 -12.30 -9.91 -10.80
C VAL A 49 -12.54 -11.35 -10.34
N ALA A 50 -13.55 -11.60 -9.51
CA ALA A 50 -13.91 -12.94 -9.04
C ALA A 50 -14.34 -13.89 -10.17
N ALA A 51 -15.00 -13.39 -11.23
CA ALA A 51 -15.40 -14.21 -12.38
C ALA A 51 -14.21 -14.58 -13.27
N HIS A 52 -13.20 -13.74 -13.36
CA HIS A 52 -11.95 -14.03 -14.05
C HIS A 52 -11.20 -15.20 -13.38
N TRP A 53 -11.30 -15.32 -12.05
CA TRP A 53 -10.75 -16.44 -11.28
C TRP A 53 -11.48 -17.77 -11.52
N ALA A 54 -12.82 -17.74 -11.62
CA ALA A 54 -13.62 -18.91 -11.90
C ALA A 54 -13.34 -19.47 -13.31
N TYR A 55 -13.15 -18.59 -14.28
CA TYR A 55 -12.82 -18.95 -15.65
C TYR A 55 -11.39 -19.53 -15.78
N LYS A 56 -10.39 -18.99 -15.08
CA LYS A 56 -9.00 -19.52 -15.07
C LYS A 56 -8.84 -20.87 -14.40
N LYS A 57 -9.71 -21.25 -13.46
CA LYS A 57 -9.68 -22.61 -12.85
C LYS A 57 -10.08 -23.73 -13.79
N GLY A 58 -10.72 -23.44 -14.92
CA GLY A 58 -11.19 -24.44 -15.90
C GLY A 58 -10.28 -24.65 -17.11
N ILE A 59 -9.24 -23.84 -17.34
CA ILE A 59 -8.40 -23.92 -18.54
C ILE A 59 -6.96 -24.24 -18.16
N LYS A 60 -6.54 -25.47 -18.50
CA LYS A 60 -5.12 -25.88 -18.58
C LYS A 60 -4.45 -25.13 -19.74
N GLY A 61 -3.81 -23.99 -19.49
CA GLY A 61 -3.04 -23.24 -20.48
C GLY A 61 -2.07 -22.28 -19.79
N LYS A 62 -0.83 -22.20 -20.29
CA LYS A 62 0.23 -21.32 -19.82
C LYS A 62 -0.28 -19.88 -19.70
N VAL A 63 -0.21 -19.32 -18.50
CA VAL A 63 -0.59 -17.94 -18.18
C VAL A 63 0.67 -17.08 -18.29
N ASP A 64 0.65 -16.11 -19.19
CA ASP A 64 1.70 -15.08 -19.26
C ASP A 64 1.72 -14.25 -17.98
N SER A 65 2.92 -14.10 -17.41
CA SER A 65 3.18 -13.62 -16.06
C SER A 65 2.89 -12.12 -15.81
N LYS A 66 2.53 -11.34 -16.84
CA LYS A 66 2.24 -9.91 -16.71
C LYS A 66 0.79 -9.57 -16.31
N GLU A 67 -0.19 -10.33 -16.76
CA GLU A 67 -1.60 -10.10 -16.41
C GLU A 67 -1.96 -10.59 -15.00
N SER A 68 -1.22 -11.60 -14.49
CA SER A 68 -1.36 -12.06 -13.09
C SER A 68 -0.90 -11.03 -12.06
N ALA A 69 0.00 -10.12 -12.41
CA ALA A 69 0.58 -9.17 -11.46
C ALA A 69 -0.42 -8.09 -11.00
N LEU A 70 -1.31 -7.63 -11.88
CA LEU A 70 -2.31 -6.59 -11.56
C LEU A 70 -3.43 -7.11 -10.63
N GLY A 71 -3.90 -8.34 -10.84
CA GLY A 71 -4.92 -8.95 -9.99
C GLY A 71 -4.37 -9.47 -8.65
N MET A 72 -3.09 -9.89 -8.61
CA MET A 72 -2.46 -10.37 -7.38
C MET A 72 -2.00 -9.25 -6.44
N ASN A 73 -1.69 -8.08 -6.93
CA ASN A 73 -1.30 -6.95 -6.08
C ASN A 73 -2.45 -6.50 -5.19
N TRP A 74 -3.68 -6.40 -5.71
CA TRP A 74 -4.84 -6.07 -4.92
C TRP A 74 -5.17 -7.14 -3.85
N ILE A 75 -5.03 -8.44 -4.19
CA ILE A 75 -5.23 -9.53 -3.21
C ILE A 75 -4.10 -9.52 -2.15
N LYS A 76 -2.87 -9.24 -2.54
CA LYS A 76 -1.76 -9.08 -1.59
C LYS A 76 -2.00 -7.90 -0.66
N ASP A 77 -2.43 -6.77 -1.20
CA ASP A 77 -2.77 -5.59 -0.41
C ASP A 77 -3.93 -5.89 0.57
N LEU A 78 -4.94 -6.68 0.16
CA LEU A 78 -6.01 -7.16 1.03
C LEU A 78 -5.51 -8.10 2.14
N VAL A 79 -4.63 -9.04 1.82
CA VAL A 79 -4.05 -9.97 2.81
C VAL A 79 -3.14 -9.20 3.79
N GLU A 80 -2.30 -8.28 3.29
CA GLU A 80 -1.48 -7.40 4.15
C GLU A 80 -2.35 -6.51 5.06
N LEU A 81 -3.49 -6.05 4.57
CA LEU A 81 -4.46 -5.27 5.35
C LEU A 81 -5.15 -6.13 6.42
N GLN A 82 -5.48 -7.38 6.10
CA GLN A 82 -6.07 -8.32 7.06
C GLN A 82 -5.09 -8.66 8.17
N ASP A 83 -3.84 -8.96 7.85
CA ASP A 83 -2.79 -9.25 8.83
C ASP A 83 -2.48 -8.05 9.73
N ALA A 84 -2.58 -6.83 9.19
CA ALA A 84 -2.35 -5.60 9.93
C ALA A 84 -3.53 -5.18 10.84
N SER A 85 -4.74 -5.69 10.59
CA SER A 85 -5.96 -5.30 11.33
C SER A 85 -6.11 -5.98 12.69
N ASN A 86 -5.23 -6.95 13.05
CA ASN A 86 -5.26 -7.66 14.34
C ASN A 86 -6.66 -8.19 14.73
N GLY A 87 -7.49 -8.59 13.74
CA GLY A 87 -8.84 -9.13 13.99
C GLY A 87 -9.96 -8.08 14.06
N ASP A 88 -9.68 -6.80 13.85
CA ASP A 88 -10.72 -5.76 13.69
C ASP A 88 -11.31 -5.81 12.26
N ALA A 89 -12.32 -6.66 12.10
CA ALA A 89 -13.00 -6.84 10.81
C ALA A 89 -13.74 -5.58 10.34
N MET A 90 -14.20 -4.74 11.27
CA MET A 90 -14.95 -3.52 10.94
C MET A 90 -14.02 -2.43 10.42
N GLY A 91 -12.89 -2.20 11.10
CA GLY A 91 -11.84 -1.29 10.65
C GLY A 91 -11.20 -1.72 9.33
N PHE A 92 -11.12 -3.02 9.08
CA PHE A 92 -10.69 -3.59 7.79
C PHE A 92 -11.65 -3.22 6.65
N VAL A 93 -12.95 -3.46 6.84
CA VAL A 93 -13.97 -3.18 5.81
C VAL A 93 -14.03 -1.69 5.49
N ASP A 94 -13.95 -0.82 6.48
CA ASP A 94 -13.96 0.63 6.28
C ASP A 94 -12.70 1.11 5.55
N SER A 95 -11.53 0.57 5.87
CA SER A 95 -10.27 0.87 5.17
C SER A 95 -10.32 0.45 3.70
N VAL A 96 -10.90 -0.73 3.42
CA VAL A 96 -11.07 -1.24 2.04
C VAL A 96 -12.06 -0.38 1.25
N LYS A 97 -13.16 0.06 1.87
CA LYS A 97 -14.13 0.97 1.23
C LYS A 97 -13.48 2.31 0.90
N GLU A 98 -12.74 2.89 1.84
CA GLU A 98 -12.07 4.17 1.64
C GLU A 98 -11.07 4.10 0.47
N ASP A 99 -10.31 3.00 0.35
CA ASP A 99 -9.36 2.79 -0.74
C ASP A 99 -10.02 2.50 -2.09
N ILE A 100 -11.17 1.84 -2.15
CA ILE A 100 -11.85 1.47 -3.41
C ILE A 100 -12.69 2.63 -3.98
N PHE A 101 -13.38 3.39 -3.13
CA PHE A 101 -14.32 4.42 -3.57
C PHE A 101 -13.73 5.83 -3.61
N SER A 102 -12.48 6.04 -3.15
CA SER A 102 -11.83 7.33 -3.21
C SER A 102 -11.49 7.73 -4.65
N GLU A 103 -11.63 9.01 -4.94
CA GLU A 103 -11.14 9.62 -6.18
C GLU A 103 -9.62 9.44 -6.25
N ARG A 104 -9.08 9.01 -7.40
CA ARG A 104 -7.66 8.66 -7.56
C ARG A 104 -6.89 9.74 -8.29
N ILE A 105 -5.62 9.90 -7.92
CA ILE A 105 -4.63 10.71 -8.61
C ILE A 105 -3.53 9.80 -9.17
N TYR A 106 -2.95 10.21 -10.30
CA TYR A 106 -1.87 9.50 -10.97
C TYR A 106 -0.63 10.38 -10.97
N VAL A 107 0.40 9.94 -10.28
CA VAL A 107 1.67 10.65 -10.14
C VAL A 107 2.81 9.84 -10.71
N PHE A 108 3.89 10.49 -11.11
CA PHE A 108 4.98 9.85 -11.84
C PHE A 108 6.26 9.86 -11.00
N THR A 109 7.05 8.81 -11.13
CA THR A 109 8.45 8.84 -10.72
C THR A 109 9.28 9.59 -11.76
N PRO A 110 10.50 10.06 -11.43
CA PRO A 110 11.40 10.67 -12.40
C PRO A 110 11.73 9.75 -13.61
N ASN A 111 11.65 8.44 -13.40
CA ASN A 111 11.88 7.43 -14.46
C ASN A 111 10.62 7.14 -15.31
N GLY A 112 9.52 7.88 -15.09
CA GLY A 112 8.28 7.74 -15.84
C GLY A 112 7.34 6.61 -15.36
N ALA A 113 7.64 5.91 -14.26
CA ALA A 113 6.71 4.93 -13.70
C ALA A 113 5.52 5.64 -13.05
N VAL A 114 4.31 5.13 -13.30
CA VAL A 114 3.06 5.69 -12.77
C VAL A 114 2.72 5.05 -11.43
N GLN A 115 2.33 5.88 -10.46
CA GLN A 115 1.78 5.45 -9.17
C GLN A 115 0.36 6.01 -9.02
N GLU A 116 -0.58 5.12 -8.72
CA GLU A 116 -1.97 5.46 -8.42
C GLU A 116 -2.13 5.64 -6.91
N LEU A 117 -2.67 6.78 -6.50
CA LEU A 117 -2.88 7.11 -5.09
C LEU A 117 -4.29 7.68 -4.89
N PRO A 118 -4.88 7.56 -3.68
CA PRO A 118 -6.08 8.29 -3.32
C PRO A 118 -5.89 9.80 -3.47
N LYS A 119 -6.95 10.51 -3.78
CA LYS A 119 -6.96 11.98 -3.76
C LYS A 119 -6.49 12.50 -2.40
N ASP A 120 -5.82 13.64 -2.40
CA ASP A 120 -5.22 14.27 -1.22
C ASP A 120 -4.03 13.53 -0.60
N SER A 121 -3.53 12.48 -1.26
CA SER A 121 -2.28 11.82 -0.86
C SER A 121 -1.09 12.76 -0.97
N GLY A 122 -0.12 12.56 -0.08
CA GLY A 122 1.12 13.33 -0.01
C GLY A 122 2.36 12.56 -0.45
N PRO A 123 3.54 13.22 -0.40
CA PRO A 123 4.82 12.58 -0.71
C PRO A 123 5.13 11.35 0.16
N ILE A 124 4.63 11.29 1.39
CA ILE A 124 4.81 10.13 2.28
C ILE A 124 4.04 8.94 1.72
N ASP A 125 2.77 9.12 1.31
CA ASP A 125 1.97 8.06 0.66
C ASP A 125 2.68 7.52 -0.58
N PHE A 126 3.19 8.41 -1.42
CA PHE A 126 3.96 8.06 -2.61
C PHE A 126 5.23 7.28 -2.27
N ALA A 127 5.98 7.69 -1.24
CA ALA A 127 7.20 7.00 -0.81
C ALA A 127 6.93 5.55 -0.40
N TYR A 128 5.87 5.32 0.40
CA TYR A 128 5.45 3.97 0.80
C TYR A 128 4.82 3.17 -0.34
N ALA A 129 4.21 3.82 -1.33
CA ALA A 129 3.71 3.16 -2.53
C ALA A 129 4.86 2.57 -3.36
N ILE A 130 6.00 3.28 -3.47
CA ILE A 130 7.19 2.80 -4.16
C ILE A 130 7.81 1.62 -3.39
N HIS A 131 8.24 1.86 -2.16
CA HIS A 131 8.86 0.86 -1.32
C HIS A 131 8.88 1.27 0.16
N THR A 132 8.68 0.32 1.08
CA THR A 132 8.68 0.57 2.52
C THR A 132 9.95 1.28 2.99
N GLN A 133 11.14 0.85 2.54
CA GLN A 133 12.41 1.48 2.92
C GLN A 133 12.53 2.93 2.41
N VAL A 134 11.94 3.26 1.25
CA VAL A 134 11.89 4.64 0.74
C VAL A 134 11.04 5.49 1.68
N GLY A 135 9.89 4.97 2.10
CA GLY A 135 9.03 5.63 3.08
C GLY A 135 9.70 5.85 4.43
N GLU A 136 10.35 4.82 4.98
CA GLU A 136 11.04 4.89 6.27
C GLU A 136 12.23 5.87 6.28
N LYS A 137 12.92 6.00 5.14
CA LYS A 137 14.11 6.86 5.00
C LYS A 137 13.82 8.23 4.39
N ALA A 138 12.57 8.56 4.12
CA ALA A 138 12.17 9.82 3.51
C ALA A 138 12.47 11.00 4.45
N THR A 139 13.18 12.00 3.93
CA THR A 139 13.52 13.23 4.65
C THR A 139 12.97 14.48 3.95
N GLY A 140 12.58 14.35 2.68
CA GLY A 140 12.03 15.43 1.88
C GLY A 140 11.46 14.91 0.58
N ALA A 141 10.86 15.79 -0.19
CA ALA A 141 10.35 15.48 -1.52
C ALA A 141 10.53 16.65 -2.48
N LYS A 142 10.70 16.33 -3.76
CA LYS A 142 10.60 17.28 -4.85
C LYS A 142 9.38 16.92 -5.71
N VAL A 143 8.60 17.93 -6.04
CA VAL A 143 7.48 17.81 -6.97
C VAL A 143 7.77 18.74 -8.14
N ASN A 144 7.79 18.18 -9.35
CA ASN A 144 8.12 18.90 -10.58
C ASN A 144 9.46 19.66 -10.47
N GLY A 145 10.46 19.03 -9.84
CA GLY A 145 11.81 19.58 -9.62
C GLY A 145 11.95 20.59 -8.47
N ARG A 146 10.86 20.93 -7.76
CA ARG A 146 10.89 21.89 -6.64
C ARG A 146 10.73 21.17 -5.30
N MET A 147 11.55 21.55 -4.31
CA MET A 147 11.39 21.05 -2.94
C MET A 147 10.03 21.44 -2.37
N VAL A 148 9.34 20.47 -1.81
CA VAL A 148 8.05 20.64 -1.13
C VAL A 148 8.08 19.98 0.26
N PRO A 149 7.28 20.46 1.21
CA PRO A 149 7.13 19.80 2.49
C PRO A 149 6.46 18.43 2.30
N LEU A 150 6.76 17.47 3.18
CA LEU A 150 6.15 16.13 3.16
C LEU A 150 4.63 16.15 3.41
N THR A 151 4.09 17.27 3.89
CA THR A 151 2.66 17.53 4.07
C THR A 151 1.95 18.03 2.82
N ALA A 152 2.69 18.32 1.73
CA ALA A 152 2.11 18.79 0.47
C ALA A 152 1.13 17.78 -0.10
N LYS A 153 0.10 18.25 -0.80
CA LYS A 153 -0.83 17.39 -1.53
C LYS A 153 -0.40 17.24 -2.97
N LEU A 154 -0.37 16.00 -3.43
CA LEU A 154 -0.04 15.68 -4.81
C LEU A 154 -1.26 15.80 -5.73
N LYS A 155 -1.00 16.07 -7.00
CA LYS A 155 -2.00 16.20 -8.05
C LYS A 155 -1.67 15.24 -9.20
N THR A 156 -2.70 14.85 -9.93
CA THR A 156 -2.50 14.09 -11.17
C THR A 156 -1.56 14.82 -12.12
N GLY A 157 -0.57 14.10 -12.62
CA GLY A 157 0.47 14.64 -13.53
C GLY A 157 1.75 15.08 -12.82
N ASP A 158 1.79 15.13 -11.48
CA ASP A 158 3.00 15.51 -10.77
C ASP A 158 4.10 14.45 -10.94
N VAL A 159 5.34 14.92 -11.15
CA VAL A 159 6.56 14.12 -11.10
C VAL A 159 7.16 14.25 -9.70
N VAL A 160 7.22 13.16 -8.96
CA VAL A 160 7.60 13.14 -7.55
C VAL A 160 8.91 12.39 -7.34
N GLU A 161 9.87 13.04 -6.73
CA GLU A 161 11.15 12.47 -6.29
C GLU A 161 11.23 12.53 -4.77
N ILE A 162 11.46 11.38 -4.13
CA ILE A 162 11.63 11.31 -2.67
C ILE A 162 13.11 11.44 -2.34
N VAL A 163 13.42 12.38 -1.48
CA VAL A 163 14.76 12.55 -0.92
C VAL A 163 14.86 11.66 0.31
N THR A 164 15.82 10.73 0.29
CA THR A 164 16.05 9.79 1.37
C THR A 164 17.41 10.02 2.04
N ASN A 165 17.50 9.72 3.34
CA ASN A 165 18.76 9.71 4.07
C ASN A 165 18.97 8.32 4.69
N ALA A 166 20.14 7.71 4.42
CA ALA A 166 20.49 6.40 4.96
C ALA A 166 20.51 6.39 6.50
N ASN A 167 20.86 7.52 7.12
CA ASN A 167 20.95 7.70 8.56
C ASN A 167 19.64 8.22 9.19
N SER A 168 18.50 8.18 8.45
CA SER A 168 17.21 8.55 9.01
C SER A 168 16.82 7.60 10.15
N PHE A 169 16.32 8.17 11.24
CA PHE A 169 15.81 7.40 12.40
C PHE A 169 14.47 6.70 12.11
N GLY A 170 13.93 6.83 10.91
CA GLY A 170 12.65 6.26 10.51
C GLY A 170 11.54 7.32 10.42
N PRO A 171 10.28 6.86 10.25
CA PRO A 171 9.11 7.73 10.13
C PRO A 171 8.82 8.50 11.43
N SER A 172 8.20 9.68 11.32
CA SER A 172 7.63 10.37 12.48
C SER A 172 6.26 9.78 12.85
N ARG A 173 5.93 9.74 14.15
CA ARG A 173 4.60 9.31 14.63
C ARG A 173 3.47 10.20 14.09
N ASP A 174 3.75 11.47 13.82
CA ASP A 174 2.77 12.40 13.24
C ASP A 174 2.38 12.05 11.81
N TRP A 175 3.22 11.31 11.09
CA TRP A 175 2.91 10.89 9.72
C TRP A 175 1.66 10.01 9.63
N ILE A 176 1.32 9.27 10.69
CA ILE A 176 0.10 8.45 10.76
C ILE A 176 -1.16 9.30 10.50
N LYS A 177 -1.15 10.56 10.95
CA LYS A 177 -2.28 11.50 10.78
C LYS A 177 -2.28 12.16 9.40
N MET A 178 -1.13 12.21 8.74
CA MET A 178 -0.95 12.90 7.46
C MET A 178 -1.25 12.00 6.27
N VAL A 179 -0.93 10.70 6.37
CA VAL A 179 -1.07 9.74 5.27
C VAL A 179 -2.54 9.41 4.99
N LYS A 180 -2.85 9.25 3.72
CA LYS A 180 -4.17 8.86 3.22
C LYS A 180 -4.25 7.35 2.95
N THR A 181 -3.16 6.75 2.45
CA THR A 181 -3.15 5.33 2.12
C THR A 181 -3.08 4.46 3.37
N THR A 182 -3.90 3.41 3.39
CA THR A 182 -3.90 2.39 4.44
C THR A 182 -2.55 1.68 4.51
N LYS A 183 -1.91 1.44 3.35
CA LYS A 183 -0.58 0.84 3.25
C LYS A 183 0.47 1.65 4.03
N ALA A 184 0.58 2.96 3.78
CA ALA A 184 1.53 3.82 4.50
C ALA A 184 1.23 3.84 6.01
N ARG A 185 -0.04 3.99 6.39
CA ARG A 185 -0.47 4.02 7.79
C ARG A 185 -0.09 2.75 8.54
N ASN A 186 -0.32 1.59 7.94
CA ASN A 186 0.00 0.29 8.53
C ASN A 186 1.51 0.05 8.63
N LYS A 187 2.28 0.39 7.59
CA LYS A 187 3.75 0.25 7.63
C LYS A 187 4.37 1.16 8.70
N ILE A 188 3.88 2.39 8.86
CA ILE A 188 4.32 3.30 9.93
C ILE A 188 3.99 2.72 11.32
N ARG A 189 2.76 2.21 11.52
CA ARG A 189 2.37 1.57 12.79
C ARG A 189 3.24 0.34 13.10
N GLN A 190 3.50 -0.49 12.10
CA GLN A 190 4.34 -1.67 12.23
C GLN A 190 5.78 -1.31 12.62
N PHE A 191 6.34 -0.25 12.02
CA PHE A 191 7.66 0.26 12.38
C PHE A 191 7.74 0.60 13.87
N PHE A 192 6.79 1.39 14.40
CA PHE A 192 6.78 1.74 15.81
C PHE A 192 6.50 0.56 16.72
N LYS A 193 5.62 -0.36 16.35
CA LYS A 193 5.37 -1.60 17.12
C LYS A 193 6.65 -2.43 17.27
N ASN A 194 7.44 -2.55 16.21
CA ASN A 194 8.71 -3.27 16.26
C ASN A 194 9.73 -2.53 17.12
N GLN A 195 9.84 -1.21 16.99
CA GLN A 195 10.73 -0.39 17.81
C GLN A 195 10.37 -0.45 19.30
N ASP A 196 9.09 -0.32 19.65
CA ASP A 196 8.60 -0.41 21.03
C ASP A 196 8.84 -1.82 21.60
N LYS A 197 8.72 -2.87 20.77
CA LYS A 197 9.02 -4.26 21.16
C LYS A 197 10.51 -4.45 21.48
N GLU A 198 11.41 -3.95 20.63
CA GLU A 198 12.85 -4.03 20.86
C GLU A 198 13.27 -3.26 22.12
N ALA A 199 12.73 -2.05 22.30
CA ALA A 199 12.97 -1.26 23.51
C ALA A 199 12.50 -1.97 24.78
N SER A 200 11.31 -2.62 24.71
CA SER A 200 10.76 -3.38 25.84
C SER A 200 11.61 -4.61 26.17
N ILE A 201 12.11 -5.33 25.16
CA ILE A 201 13.01 -6.48 25.35
C ILE A 201 14.31 -6.03 25.99
N THR A 202 14.92 -4.94 25.51
CA THR A 202 16.17 -4.42 26.07
C THR A 202 15.99 -4.01 27.54
N LYS A 203 14.93 -3.24 27.84
CA LYS A 203 14.62 -2.82 29.21
C LYS A 203 14.31 -4.00 30.12
N GLY A 204 13.56 -4.99 29.64
CA GLY A 204 13.27 -6.21 30.41
C GLY A 204 14.54 -7.00 30.72
N ARG A 205 15.48 -7.08 29.77
CA ARG A 205 16.78 -7.73 29.97
C ARG A 205 17.64 -6.99 31.00
N GLU A 206 17.68 -5.67 30.95
CA GLU A 206 18.40 -4.86 31.94
C GLU A 206 17.84 -5.05 33.34
N LEU A 207 16.52 -5.06 33.52
CA LEU A 207 15.86 -5.30 34.80
C LEU A 207 16.16 -6.70 35.34
N LEU A 208 16.16 -7.73 34.50
CA LEU A 208 16.51 -9.09 34.88
C LEU A 208 17.98 -9.21 35.30
N ILE A 209 18.89 -8.56 34.57
CA ILE A 209 20.32 -8.54 34.95
C ILE A 209 20.49 -7.88 36.32
N ALA A 210 19.86 -6.73 36.55
CA ALA A 210 19.92 -6.03 37.82
C ALA A 210 19.39 -6.90 38.97
N TYR A 211 18.24 -7.54 38.79
CA TYR A 211 17.63 -8.45 39.76
C TYR A 211 18.55 -9.65 40.10
N PHE A 212 19.16 -10.29 39.10
CA PHE A 212 20.09 -11.40 39.32
C PHE A 212 21.36 -10.97 40.08
N GLN A 213 21.89 -9.80 39.77
CA GLN A 213 23.06 -9.24 40.48
C GLN A 213 22.73 -8.95 41.95
N GLU A 214 21.57 -8.37 42.23
CA GLU A 214 21.13 -8.05 43.60
C GLU A 214 20.97 -9.32 44.47
N HIS A 215 20.56 -10.45 43.84
CA HIS A 215 20.33 -11.71 44.52
C HIS A 215 21.54 -12.68 44.41
N GLY A 216 22.68 -12.23 43.92
CA GLY A 216 23.89 -13.02 43.86
C GLY A 216 23.92 -14.10 42.77
N TYR A 217 23.07 -14.02 41.78
CA TYR A 217 23.03 -14.94 40.63
C TYR A 217 23.91 -14.43 39.47
N ILE A 218 24.50 -15.34 38.74
CA ILE A 218 25.28 -15.02 37.51
C ILE A 218 24.29 -14.89 36.34
N ALA A 219 23.96 -13.65 35.96
CA ALA A 219 22.93 -13.35 34.95
C ALA A 219 23.16 -14.08 33.61
N ASN A 220 24.40 -14.17 33.12
CA ASN A 220 24.73 -14.81 31.85
C ASN A 220 24.42 -16.31 31.80
N LYS A 221 24.33 -16.97 32.96
CA LYS A 221 23.98 -18.39 33.05
C LYS A 221 22.47 -18.65 32.85
N TYR A 222 21.65 -17.68 33.21
CA TYR A 222 20.18 -17.81 33.19
C TYR A 222 19.50 -17.04 32.05
N LEU A 223 20.20 -16.08 31.42
CA LEU A 223 19.69 -15.30 30.28
C LEU A 223 20.11 -15.90 28.92
N ASP A 224 20.57 -17.15 28.89
CA ASP A 224 20.78 -17.90 27.67
C ASP A 224 19.43 -18.19 26.99
N LYS A 225 19.42 -18.12 25.67
CA LYS A 225 18.23 -18.33 24.81
C LYS A 225 17.48 -19.61 25.14
N LYS A 226 18.23 -20.67 25.50
CA LYS A 226 17.69 -21.98 25.86
C LYS A 226 16.85 -21.95 27.14
N HIS A 227 17.33 -21.27 28.19
CA HIS A 227 16.61 -21.13 29.45
C HIS A 227 15.44 -20.19 29.39
N ILE A 228 15.54 -19.12 28.56
CA ILE A 228 14.42 -18.20 28.35
C ILE A 228 13.26 -18.89 27.62
N GLU A 229 13.54 -19.75 26.64
CA GLU A 229 12.50 -20.52 25.92
C GLU A 229 11.84 -21.59 26.79
N GLU A 230 12.51 -22.11 27.83
CA GLU A 230 11.92 -23.05 28.80
C GLU A 230 11.01 -22.38 29.81
N ILE A 231 11.26 -21.11 30.16
CA ILE A 231 10.53 -20.37 31.21
C ILE A 231 9.32 -19.62 30.62
N LEU A 232 9.42 -19.15 29.37
CA LEU A 232 8.31 -18.48 28.72
C LEU A 232 7.27 -19.52 28.26
N PRO A 233 6.05 -19.53 28.81
CA PRO A 233 4.98 -20.34 28.26
C PRO A 233 4.80 -19.94 26.78
N ARG A 234 4.70 -20.93 25.91
CA ARG A 234 4.36 -20.71 24.50
C ARG A 234 2.99 -20.02 24.46
N MET A 235 3.00 -18.70 24.24
CA MET A 235 1.80 -17.94 23.91
C MET A 235 1.48 -18.14 22.43
#